data_0ba342dcdeec3ed0f23776dad2250fe3
#
_entry.id   0ba342dcdeec3ed0f23776dad2250fe3
#
_cell.length_a   1.000
_cell.length_b   1.000
_cell.length_c   1.000
_cell.angle_alpha   90.00
_cell.angle_beta   90.00
_cell.angle_gamma   90.00
#
_symmetry.space_group_name_H-M   'P 1'
#
loop_
_entity.id
_entity.type
_entity.pdbx_description
1 polymer ?
#
loop_
_entity_poly.entity_id
_entity_poly.type
_entity_poly.pdbx_seq_one_letter_code
_entity_poly.pdbx_strand_id
1 'polypeptide(L)'
;NIDKKLLIIGSGKEKENLMSLIEIYGLSKKIKILENIKKEDLKSYYKEASVLIVSSRDEGGPRVALEALFLEIPVLSTNVGHMSNILPQELLANKNDQKSLQDLLEKYVDNIDILNQEAIFDFVTKEYSIEKKINEIQKIYYSVVNS
;
A
#
# COMPACT_ATOMS: atom_id res chain seq x y z
N ASN A 1 -22.52 -0.18 9.76
CA ASN A 1 -22.37 1.28 9.93
C ASN A 1 -20.89 1.56 10.24
N ILE A 2 -20.06 1.63 9.19
CA ILE A 2 -18.61 1.78 9.36
C ILE A 2 -18.32 3.27 9.53
N ASP A 3 -17.79 3.66 10.67
CA ASP A 3 -17.24 5.01 10.89
C ASP A 3 -15.78 5.10 10.37
N LYS A 4 -15.51 4.46 9.24
CA LYS A 4 -14.20 4.48 8.58
C LYS A 4 -14.12 5.65 7.60
N LYS A 5 -12.94 6.24 7.50
CA LYS A 5 -12.64 7.32 6.56
C LYS A 5 -11.63 6.82 5.55
N LEU A 6 -11.83 7.18 4.29
CA LEU A 6 -10.86 6.95 3.22
C LEU A 6 -10.14 8.25 2.91
N LEU A 7 -8.82 8.19 2.92
CA LEU A 7 -7.96 9.28 2.47
C LEU A 7 -7.25 8.86 1.19
N ILE A 8 -7.47 9.62 0.13
CA ILE A 8 -6.79 9.45 -1.15
C ILE A 8 -5.74 10.55 -1.26
N ILE A 9 -4.47 10.19 -1.31
CA ILE A 9 -3.36 11.15 -1.45
C ILE A 9 -2.76 10.98 -2.85
N GLY A 10 -2.86 12.01 -3.66
CA GLY A 10 -2.32 12.01 -5.01
C GLY A 10 -2.99 13.02 -5.91
N SER A 11 -2.42 13.21 -7.07
CA SER A 11 -2.95 14.08 -8.13
C SER A 11 -3.08 13.28 -9.43
N GLY A 12 -4.04 13.63 -10.27
CA GLY A 12 -4.24 12.98 -11.55
C GLY A 12 -5.52 13.41 -12.25
N LYS A 13 -5.63 13.04 -13.52
CA LYS A 13 -6.77 13.40 -14.38
C LYS A 13 -8.12 12.85 -13.92
N GLU A 14 -8.12 11.81 -13.11
CA GLU A 14 -9.34 11.18 -12.59
C GLU A 14 -9.92 11.87 -11.34
N LYS A 15 -9.28 12.93 -10.83
CA LYS A 15 -9.71 13.63 -9.61
C LYS A 15 -11.14 14.13 -9.71
N GLU A 16 -11.48 14.84 -10.80
CA GLU A 16 -12.82 15.40 -10.98
C GLU A 16 -13.89 14.30 -11.05
N ASN A 17 -13.58 13.21 -11.73
CA ASN A 17 -14.44 12.03 -11.78
C ASN A 17 -14.64 11.41 -10.40
N LEU A 18 -13.58 11.26 -9.62
CA LEU A 18 -13.67 10.76 -8.24
C LEU A 18 -14.47 11.69 -7.34
N MET A 19 -14.28 13.01 -7.44
CA MET A 19 -15.05 13.98 -6.68
C MET A 19 -16.54 13.90 -7.01
N SER A 20 -16.91 13.79 -8.29
CA SER A 20 -18.29 13.62 -8.73
C SER A 20 -18.91 12.34 -8.16
N LEU A 21 -18.18 11.22 -8.16
CA LEU A 21 -18.66 9.97 -7.58
C LEU A 21 -18.86 10.09 -6.06
N ILE A 22 -17.94 10.74 -5.35
CA ILE A 22 -18.05 11.00 -3.91
C ILE A 22 -19.32 11.78 -3.59
N GLU A 23 -19.65 12.77 -4.40
CA GLU A 23 -20.85 13.58 -4.24
C GLU A 23 -22.12 12.78 -4.56
N ILE A 24 -22.16 12.10 -5.72
CA ILE A 24 -23.31 11.28 -6.16
C ILE A 24 -23.67 10.22 -5.09
N TYR A 25 -22.68 9.61 -4.46
CA TYR A 25 -22.90 8.61 -3.42
C TYR A 25 -23.03 9.18 -2.00
N GLY A 26 -22.99 10.51 -1.84
CA GLY A 26 -23.12 11.17 -0.53
C GLY A 26 -21.97 10.86 0.44
N LEU A 27 -20.76 10.58 -0.07
CA LEU A 27 -19.59 10.12 0.70
C LEU A 27 -18.64 11.24 1.11
N SER A 28 -18.98 12.51 0.89
CA SER A 28 -18.11 13.68 1.15
C SER A 28 -17.64 13.81 2.61
N LYS A 29 -18.40 13.24 3.57
CA LYS A 29 -17.97 13.19 4.98
C LYS A 29 -17.00 12.05 5.30
N LYS A 30 -16.92 11.03 4.44
CA LYS A 30 -16.14 9.81 4.65
C LYS A 30 -14.88 9.72 3.78
N ILE A 31 -14.88 10.39 2.63
CA ILE A 31 -13.77 10.34 1.66
C ILE A 31 -13.17 11.72 1.49
N LYS A 32 -11.85 11.83 1.59
CA LYS A 32 -11.11 13.05 1.29
C LYS A 32 -10.05 12.76 0.24
N ILE A 33 -9.87 13.69 -0.70
CA ILE A 33 -8.77 13.69 -1.67
C ILE A 33 -7.82 14.83 -1.30
N LEU A 34 -6.56 14.51 -1.09
CA LEU A 34 -5.50 15.48 -0.78
C LEU A 34 -4.45 15.46 -1.89
N GLU A 35 -4.01 16.64 -2.29
CA GLU A 35 -2.97 16.82 -3.30
C GLU A 35 -1.82 17.65 -2.75
N ASN A 36 -0.68 17.55 -3.41
CA ASN A 36 0.51 18.36 -3.12
C ASN A 36 0.97 18.24 -1.64
N ILE A 37 0.78 17.08 -1.03
CA ILE A 37 1.29 16.80 0.31
C ILE A 37 2.82 16.74 0.23
N LYS A 38 3.49 17.50 1.08
CA LYS A 38 4.94 17.45 1.19
C LYS A 38 5.39 16.10 1.74
N LYS A 39 6.56 15.64 1.30
CA LYS A 39 7.10 14.33 1.72
C LYS A 39 7.27 14.24 3.24
N GLU A 40 7.61 15.35 3.89
CA GLU A 40 7.78 15.42 5.35
C GLU A 40 6.45 15.16 6.08
N ASP A 41 5.32 15.61 5.49
CA ASP A 41 4.00 15.50 6.10
C ASP A 41 3.37 14.12 5.88
N LEU A 42 3.83 13.35 4.88
CA LEU A 42 3.30 12.00 4.59
C LEU A 42 3.39 11.06 5.79
N LYS A 43 4.44 11.20 6.60
CA LYS A 43 4.63 10.37 7.79
C LYS A 43 3.49 10.50 8.80
N SER A 44 2.87 11.69 8.92
CA SER A 44 1.74 11.89 9.83
C SER A 44 0.50 11.13 9.34
N TYR A 45 0.25 11.15 8.03
CA TYR A 45 -0.87 10.41 7.44
C TYR A 45 -0.69 8.90 7.57
N TYR A 46 0.53 8.38 7.40
CA TYR A 46 0.80 6.97 7.66
C TYR A 46 0.49 6.62 9.12
N LYS A 47 0.94 7.41 10.09
CA LYS A 47 0.70 7.14 11.53
C LYS A 47 -0.78 7.11 11.92
N GLU A 48 -1.62 7.85 11.20
CA GLU A 48 -3.07 7.88 11.44
C GLU A 48 -3.82 6.77 10.68
N ALA A 49 -3.14 6.11 9.73
CA ALA A 49 -3.76 5.08 8.92
C ALA A 49 -3.86 3.76 9.69
N SER A 50 -5.02 3.13 9.64
CA SER A 50 -5.21 1.77 10.14
C SER A 50 -4.82 0.70 9.12
N VAL A 51 -4.82 1.05 7.84
CA VAL A 51 -4.45 0.16 6.72
C VAL A 51 -4.11 1.01 5.50
N LEU A 52 -3.11 0.60 4.74
CA LEU A 52 -2.83 1.13 3.41
C LEU A 52 -3.48 0.23 2.35
N ILE A 53 -4.14 0.83 1.37
CA ILE A 53 -4.72 0.14 0.23
C ILE A 53 -3.95 0.53 -1.03
N VAL A 54 -3.38 -0.45 -1.72
CA VAL A 54 -2.77 -0.29 -3.04
C VAL A 54 -3.71 -0.86 -4.08
N SER A 55 -4.33 0.01 -4.87
CA SER A 55 -5.31 -0.35 -5.92
C SER A 55 -4.77 -0.19 -7.34
N SER A 56 -3.47 -0.22 -7.51
CA SER A 56 -2.80 -0.02 -8.79
C SER A 56 -3.14 -1.11 -9.81
N ARG A 57 -3.24 -0.71 -11.07
CA ARG A 57 -3.47 -1.64 -12.18
C ARG A 57 -2.17 -2.21 -12.70
N ASP A 58 -1.09 -1.45 -12.61
CA ASP A 58 0.23 -1.86 -13.07
C ASP A 58 1.31 -1.04 -12.37
N GLU A 59 2.26 -1.72 -11.74
CA GLU A 59 3.45 -1.15 -11.11
C GLU A 59 4.57 -2.19 -11.07
N GLY A 60 5.82 -1.70 -11.08
CA GLY A 60 6.98 -2.57 -10.87
C GLY A 60 7.14 -3.02 -9.40
N GLY A 61 6.72 -2.15 -8.47
CA GLY A 61 6.72 -2.40 -7.02
C GLY A 61 6.33 -1.15 -6.27
N PRO A 62 5.16 -1.13 -5.61
CA PRO A 62 4.65 0.07 -4.97
C PRO A 62 5.48 0.42 -3.73
N ARG A 63 6.29 1.47 -3.84
CA ARG A 63 7.12 1.97 -2.71
C ARG A 63 6.27 2.33 -1.50
N VAL A 64 5.09 2.86 -1.72
CA VAL A 64 4.14 3.21 -0.64
C VAL A 64 3.77 2.00 0.22
N ALA A 65 3.71 0.80 -0.35
CA ALA A 65 3.48 -0.42 0.40
C ALA A 65 4.65 -0.76 1.33
N LEU A 66 5.89 -0.65 0.82
CA LEU A 66 7.07 -0.84 1.67
C LEU A 66 7.16 0.21 2.76
N GLU A 67 6.90 1.48 2.44
CA GLU A 67 6.88 2.58 3.42
C GLU A 67 5.88 2.31 4.54
N ALA A 68 4.67 1.82 4.22
CA ALA A 68 3.66 1.46 5.21
C ALA A 68 4.11 0.27 6.07
N LEU A 69 4.62 -0.81 5.46
CA LEU A 69 5.08 -1.98 6.17
C LEU A 69 6.27 -1.69 7.10
N PHE A 70 7.18 -0.81 6.70
CA PHE A 70 8.26 -0.32 7.59
C PHE A 70 7.75 0.50 8.78
N LEU A 71 6.57 1.08 8.67
CA LEU A 71 5.89 1.82 9.74
C LEU A 71 4.89 0.95 10.50
N GLU A 72 4.93 -0.36 10.30
CA GLU A 72 4.03 -1.35 10.92
C GLU A 72 2.55 -1.12 10.61
N ILE A 73 2.27 -0.57 9.41
CA ILE A 73 0.92 -0.34 8.94
C ILE A 73 0.53 -1.46 7.99
N PRO A 74 -0.55 -2.20 8.28
CA PRO A 74 -1.04 -3.27 7.43
C PRO A 74 -1.32 -2.80 6.00
N VAL A 75 -1.05 -3.67 5.03
CA VAL A 75 -1.24 -3.40 3.60
C VAL A 75 -2.19 -4.42 2.99
N LEU A 76 -3.17 -3.93 2.23
CA LEU A 76 -3.96 -4.70 1.27
C LEU A 76 -3.62 -4.21 -0.14
N SER A 77 -3.41 -5.10 -1.08
CA SER A 77 -2.94 -4.70 -2.41
C SER A 77 -3.59 -5.47 -3.54
N THR A 78 -3.68 -4.85 -4.70
CA THR A 78 -3.77 -5.62 -5.96
C THR A 78 -2.44 -6.35 -6.18
N ASN A 79 -2.49 -7.49 -6.87
CA ASN A 79 -1.30 -8.31 -7.17
C ASN A 79 -0.48 -7.68 -8.30
N VAL A 80 0.22 -6.59 -7.98
CA VAL A 80 1.08 -5.83 -8.91
C VAL A 80 2.55 -5.88 -8.48
N GLY A 81 3.45 -5.84 -9.46
CA GLY A 81 4.89 -5.82 -9.23
C GLY A 81 5.35 -6.95 -8.30
N HIS A 82 6.07 -6.58 -7.26
CA HIS A 82 6.64 -7.53 -6.29
C HIS A 82 5.72 -7.84 -5.09
N MET A 83 4.45 -7.43 -5.12
CA MET A 83 3.57 -7.60 -3.95
C MET A 83 3.36 -9.05 -3.56
N SER A 84 3.30 -9.99 -4.51
CA SER A 84 3.22 -11.43 -4.25
C SER A 84 4.46 -12.03 -3.59
N ASN A 85 5.59 -11.32 -3.58
CA ASN A 85 6.80 -11.74 -2.86
C ASN A 85 6.81 -11.22 -1.40
N ILE A 86 5.89 -10.31 -1.08
CA ILE A 86 5.84 -9.63 0.22
C ILE A 86 4.59 -10.03 0.98
N LEU A 87 3.44 -10.02 0.31
CA LEU A 87 2.15 -10.32 0.90
C LEU A 87 1.67 -11.71 0.49
N PRO A 88 1.08 -12.49 1.42
CA PRO A 88 0.41 -13.72 1.09
C PRO A 88 -0.84 -13.47 0.23
N GLN A 89 -1.27 -14.51 -0.49
CA GLN A 89 -2.34 -14.40 -1.50
C GLN A 89 -3.67 -13.89 -0.92
N GLU A 90 -3.98 -14.17 0.33
CA GLU A 90 -5.20 -13.72 1.01
C GLU A 90 -5.26 -12.20 1.26
N LEU A 91 -4.14 -11.49 1.11
CA LEU A 91 -4.03 -10.02 1.21
C LEU A 91 -3.91 -9.36 -0.18
N LEU A 92 -4.04 -10.15 -1.24
CA LEU A 92 -3.90 -9.70 -2.62
C LEU A 92 -5.21 -9.86 -3.40
N ALA A 93 -5.66 -8.77 -4.02
CA ALA A 93 -6.71 -8.81 -5.02
C ALA A 93 -6.13 -9.09 -6.40
N ASN A 94 -6.91 -9.71 -7.28
CA ASN A 94 -6.49 -9.94 -8.65
C ASN A 94 -6.27 -8.61 -9.40
N LYS A 95 -5.23 -8.57 -10.21
CA LYS A 95 -4.93 -7.41 -11.07
C LYS A 95 -6.09 -7.15 -12.04
N ASN A 96 -6.48 -5.88 -12.17
CA ASN A 96 -7.57 -5.42 -13.04
C ASN A 96 -8.96 -6.03 -12.73
N ASP A 97 -9.16 -6.53 -11.52
CA ASP A 97 -10.41 -7.13 -11.07
C ASP A 97 -10.99 -6.31 -9.91
N GLN A 98 -11.96 -5.45 -10.24
CA GLN A 98 -12.62 -4.59 -9.27
C GLN A 98 -13.37 -5.41 -8.21
N LYS A 99 -13.99 -6.54 -8.62
CA LYS A 99 -14.75 -7.39 -7.68
C LYS A 99 -13.81 -8.06 -6.67
N SER A 100 -12.68 -8.57 -7.14
CA SER A 100 -11.65 -9.14 -6.27
C SER A 100 -11.14 -8.13 -5.24
N LEU A 101 -10.90 -6.87 -5.64
CA LEU A 101 -10.51 -5.82 -4.70
C LEU A 101 -11.63 -5.47 -3.72
N GLN A 102 -12.87 -5.41 -4.17
CA GLN A 102 -14.02 -5.17 -3.31
C GLN A 102 -14.15 -6.27 -2.25
N ASP A 103 -14.10 -7.55 -2.66
CA ASP A 103 -14.20 -8.69 -1.74
C ASP A 103 -13.08 -8.69 -0.70
N LEU A 104 -11.86 -8.34 -1.12
CA LEU A 104 -10.71 -8.16 -0.23
C LEU A 104 -10.98 -7.08 0.82
N LEU A 105 -11.48 -5.92 0.39
CA LEU A 105 -11.79 -4.81 1.29
C LEU A 105 -12.94 -5.15 2.23
N GLU A 106 -14.02 -5.76 1.75
CA GLU A 106 -15.16 -6.19 2.57
C GLU A 106 -14.73 -7.18 3.67
N LYS A 107 -13.79 -8.07 3.35
CA LYS A 107 -13.27 -9.03 4.33
C LYS A 107 -12.54 -8.38 5.50
N TYR A 108 -11.74 -7.32 5.24
CA TYR A 108 -10.79 -6.80 6.22
C TYR A 108 -11.11 -5.41 6.76
N VAL A 109 -11.75 -4.52 5.98
CA VAL A 109 -11.93 -3.12 6.40
C VAL A 109 -12.86 -3.00 7.62
N ASP A 110 -13.81 -3.90 7.77
CA ASP A 110 -14.71 -3.91 8.93
C ASP A 110 -14.09 -4.51 10.18
N ASN A 111 -13.05 -5.30 10.01
CA ASN A 111 -12.37 -5.99 11.10
C ASN A 111 -10.85 -5.95 10.90
N ILE A 112 -10.28 -4.74 10.97
CA ILE A 112 -8.84 -4.51 10.76
C ILE A 112 -7.99 -5.27 11.79
N ASP A 113 -8.51 -5.51 12.99
CA ASP A 113 -7.79 -6.21 14.06
C ASP A 113 -7.42 -7.66 13.70
N ILE A 114 -8.09 -8.26 12.70
CA ILE A 114 -7.70 -9.58 12.18
C ILE A 114 -6.54 -9.51 11.16
N LEU A 115 -6.14 -8.30 10.73
CA LEU A 115 -4.99 -8.08 9.86
C LEU A 115 -3.68 -8.13 10.65
N ASN A 116 -3.37 -9.28 11.26
CA ASN A 116 -2.04 -9.46 11.85
C ASN A 116 -1.00 -9.65 10.75
N GLN A 117 -0.11 -8.64 10.60
CA GLN A 117 0.98 -8.63 9.62
C GLN A 117 2.37 -8.52 10.28
N GLU A 118 2.51 -8.82 11.57
CA GLU A 118 3.80 -8.72 12.30
C GLU A 118 4.93 -9.49 11.58
N ALA A 119 4.67 -10.72 11.16
CA ALA A 119 5.65 -11.51 10.42
C ALA A 119 6.05 -10.87 9.07
N ILE A 120 5.14 -10.10 8.45
CA ILE A 120 5.41 -9.37 7.21
C ILE A 120 6.25 -8.13 7.51
N PHE A 121 5.97 -7.41 8.60
CA PHE A 121 6.77 -6.26 9.04
C PHE A 121 8.22 -6.68 9.32
N ASP A 122 8.41 -7.78 10.06
CA ASP A 122 9.72 -8.35 10.33
C ASP A 122 10.45 -8.77 9.04
N PHE A 123 9.74 -9.45 8.14
CA PHE A 123 10.27 -9.86 6.84
C PHE A 123 10.73 -8.64 6.03
N VAL A 124 9.89 -7.61 5.90
CA VAL A 124 10.22 -6.41 5.12
C VAL A 124 11.39 -5.66 5.74
N THR A 125 11.40 -5.48 7.05
CA THR A 125 12.50 -4.82 7.76
C THR A 125 13.82 -5.53 7.54
N LYS A 126 13.84 -6.86 7.56
CA LYS A 126 15.04 -7.67 7.35
C LYS A 126 15.48 -7.71 5.88
N GLU A 127 14.55 -7.95 4.96
CA GLU A 127 14.86 -8.23 3.56
C GLU A 127 15.05 -6.99 2.69
N TYR A 128 14.40 -5.89 3.05
CA TYR A 128 14.41 -4.65 2.28
C TYR A 128 15.19 -3.51 2.97
N SER A 129 15.94 -3.80 4.06
CA SER A 129 16.82 -2.81 4.69
C SER A 129 17.90 -2.33 3.73
N ILE A 130 18.30 -1.07 3.87
CA ILE A 130 19.38 -0.48 3.07
C ILE A 130 20.68 -1.26 3.25
N GLU A 131 21.02 -1.66 4.48
CA GLU A 131 22.22 -2.44 4.80
C GLU A 131 22.26 -3.77 4.03
N LYS A 132 21.14 -4.51 4.03
CA LYS A 132 21.06 -5.77 3.29
C LYS A 132 21.24 -5.54 1.80
N LYS A 133 20.58 -4.53 1.23
CA LYS A 133 20.68 -4.24 -0.21
C LYS A 133 22.08 -3.79 -0.61
N ILE A 134 22.76 -3.00 0.20
CA ILE A 134 24.17 -2.63 -0.03
C ILE A 134 25.04 -3.89 -0.03
N ASN A 135 24.87 -4.77 0.96
CA ASN A 135 25.67 -6.02 1.04
C ASN A 135 25.44 -6.93 -0.17
N GLU A 136 24.21 -7.06 -0.66
CA GLU A 136 23.88 -7.83 -1.87
C GLU A 136 24.58 -7.23 -3.10
N ILE A 137 24.49 -5.91 -3.29
CA ILE A 137 25.15 -5.20 -4.41
C ILE A 137 26.67 -5.38 -4.35
N GLN A 138 27.27 -5.25 -3.18
CA GLN A 138 28.70 -5.44 -3.01
C GLN A 138 29.14 -6.86 -3.39
N LYS A 139 28.41 -7.89 -2.97
CA LYS A 139 28.69 -9.28 -3.35
C LYS A 139 28.68 -9.48 -4.86
N ILE A 140 27.64 -8.94 -5.55
CA ILE A 140 27.54 -9.00 -7.00
C ILE A 140 28.73 -8.28 -7.65
N TYR A 141 29.04 -7.07 -7.18
CA TYR A 141 30.17 -6.29 -7.70
C TYR A 141 31.49 -7.07 -7.59
N TYR A 142 31.81 -7.61 -6.40
CA TYR A 142 33.04 -8.38 -6.21
C TYR A 142 33.10 -9.68 -7.03
N SER A 143 31.95 -10.31 -7.28
CA SER A 143 31.89 -11.50 -8.13
C SER A 143 32.22 -11.19 -9.60
N VAL A 144 31.85 -9.99 -10.07
CA VAL A 144 32.10 -9.55 -11.45
C VAL A 144 33.55 -9.04 -11.63
N VAL A 145 34.08 -8.32 -10.64
CA VAL A 145 35.40 -7.71 -10.74
C VAL A 145 36.54 -8.78 -10.57
N ASN A 146 36.26 -9.87 -9.86
CA ASN A 146 37.23 -10.94 -9.60
C ASN A 146 37.06 -12.16 -10.53
N SER A 147 36.19 -12.09 -11.53
CA SER A 147 36.04 -13.08 -12.61
C SER A 147 36.84 -12.67 -13.85
#